data_1534108c07974e794a4344f62be96edd
#
_entry.id   1534108c07974e794a4344f62be96edd
#
_cell.length_a   1.000
_cell.length_b   1.000
_cell.length_c   1.000
_cell.angle_alpha   90.00
_cell.angle_beta   90.00
_cell.angle_gamma   90.00
#
_symmetry.space_group_name_H-M   'P 1'
#
loop_
_entity.id
_entity.type
_entity.pdbx_description
1 polymer ?
#
loop_
_entity_poly.entity_id
_entity_poly.type
_entity_poly.pdbx_seq_one_letter_code
_entity_poly.pdbx_strand_id
1 'polypeptide(L)'
;MSGTRPHLTEPPRHNGPMPRAARALTFACLALACLASTARAGESAAPAKHPSRNLAILLFEGVQIIDYTGPYEVFGHVYAFDQPVPFNTYTVAERTTAITTAMGMSVNPRFSIEEAPPPDVIIVPGGNVGAALESPKVLDWLTGASRHAEIVMSVCNGAFILAKAGLLDGLEATTTAFLTERLRAAAPHTRINPGVRFVDNGKIITTAGLSSGIDGSLHVIERLYGRGTAEAAALSMEYNWDPSSTYARGALADKYLPNQFNIESVASGWVPVKREGGLDHWQNQWTLTSGAPAADVMEHVEEAFAHRDYFPRAPRISWQRVGETRSSDELRSAWRFSDEAGAPWDGSVSVKRVGGADDTYLVTVGVTEASASQ
;
A
#
# COMPACT_ATOMS: atom_id res chain seq x y z
N MET A 1 -54.71 -25.43 11.04
CA MET A 1 -54.81 -25.89 9.67
C MET A 1 -53.58 -26.71 9.34
N SER A 2 -53.79 -27.99 9.16
CA SER A 2 -52.86 -29.08 8.98
C SER A 2 -52.24 -29.04 7.58
N GLY A 3 -50.92 -29.18 7.51
CA GLY A 3 -50.20 -29.40 6.26
C GLY A 3 -49.29 -30.60 6.36
N THR A 4 -49.68 -31.66 5.67
CA THR A 4 -49.15 -32.99 5.60
C THR A 4 -47.76 -33.05 4.95
N ARG A 5 -46.85 -33.86 5.53
CA ARG A 5 -45.54 -34.25 4.96
C ARG A 5 -45.75 -35.37 3.96
N PRO A 6 -44.98 -35.45 2.86
CA PRO A 6 -44.99 -36.59 1.97
C PRO A 6 -44.06 -37.72 2.49
N HIS A 7 -44.58 -38.95 2.39
CA HIS A 7 -43.88 -40.20 2.68
C HIS A 7 -42.86 -40.52 1.56
N LEU A 8 -41.61 -40.86 1.98
CA LEU A 8 -40.62 -41.51 1.11
C LEU A 8 -40.76 -43.02 1.22
N THR A 9 -40.99 -43.69 0.08
CA THR A 9 -41.08 -45.14 -0.06
C THR A 9 -39.68 -45.76 -0.14
N GLU A 10 -39.43 -46.80 0.69
CA GLU A 10 -38.21 -47.63 0.63
C GLU A 10 -38.22 -48.57 -0.58
N PRO A 11 -37.04 -48.85 -1.21
CA PRO A 11 -36.93 -49.87 -2.23
C PRO A 11 -36.83 -51.29 -1.62
N PRO A 12 -37.26 -52.35 -2.37
CA PRO A 12 -37.35 -53.71 -1.85
C PRO A 12 -36.00 -54.38 -1.66
N ARG A 13 -35.86 -55.11 -0.52
CA ARG A 13 -34.69 -55.94 -0.17
C ARG A 13 -34.81 -57.29 -0.88
N HIS A 14 -33.86 -57.63 -1.76
CA HIS A 14 -33.66 -58.99 -2.27
C HIS A 14 -32.68 -59.75 -1.34
N ASN A 15 -33.22 -60.69 -0.56
CA ASN A 15 -32.44 -61.66 0.18
C ASN A 15 -32.45 -62.97 -0.60
N GLY A 16 -31.31 -63.34 -1.21
CA GLY A 16 -30.99 -64.66 -1.71
C GLY A 16 -29.66 -65.16 -1.17
N PRO A 17 -29.52 -66.42 -0.67
CA PRO A 17 -28.27 -66.89 -0.09
C PRO A 17 -27.26 -67.28 -1.16
N MET A 18 -26.07 -66.71 -1.14
CA MET A 18 -24.94 -67.15 -1.97
C MET A 18 -24.26 -68.41 -1.43
N PRO A 19 -23.79 -69.31 -2.30
CA PRO A 19 -23.10 -70.54 -1.88
C PRO A 19 -21.73 -70.25 -1.20
N ARG A 20 -21.47 -71.03 -0.16
CA ARG A 20 -20.30 -70.91 0.75
C ARG A 20 -18.91 -70.96 0.08
N ALA A 21 -18.80 -71.49 -1.16
CA ALA A 21 -17.53 -71.64 -1.87
C ALA A 21 -16.99 -70.33 -2.48
N ALA A 22 -17.85 -69.32 -2.79
CA ALA A 22 -17.43 -68.04 -3.36
C ALA A 22 -16.92 -67.03 -2.33
N ARG A 23 -17.18 -67.27 -1.05
CA ARG A 23 -16.75 -66.37 0.06
C ARG A 23 -15.30 -66.48 0.44
N ALA A 24 -14.64 -67.66 0.22
CA ALA A 24 -13.26 -67.87 0.62
C ALA A 24 -12.24 -67.20 -0.35
N LEU A 25 -12.55 -67.13 -1.65
CA LEU A 25 -11.65 -66.51 -2.63
C LEU A 25 -11.70 -65.00 -2.63
N THR A 26 -12.86 -64.42 -2.29
CA THR A 26 -13.02 -62.94 -2.27
C THR A 26 -12.31 -62.29 -1.07
N PHE A 27 -12.25 -62.97 0.06
CA PHE A 27 -11.52 -62.49 1.24
C PHE A 27 -9.99 -62.58 1.10
N ALA A 28 -9.49 -63.58 0.36
CA ALA A 28 -8.04 -63.73 0.14
C ALA A 28 -7.50 -62.63 -0.83
N CYS A 29 -8.25 -62.25 -1.84
CA CYS A 29 -7.85 -61.19 -2.75
C CYS A 29 -7.97 -59.79 -2.14
N LEU A 30 -8.94 -59.53 -1.24
CA LEU A 30 -9.04 -58.24 -0.54
C LEU A 30 -7.93 -58.09 0.53
N ALA A 31 -7.54 -59.18 1.21
CA ALA A 31 -6.47 -59.14 2.18
C ALA A 31 -5.06 -58.92 1.55
N LEU A 32 -4.83 -59.48 0.33
CA LEU A 32 -3.57 -59.20 -0.39
C LEU A 32 -3.54 -57.79 -1.00
N ALA A 33 -4.68 -57.22 -1.42
CA ALA A 33 -4.75 -55.86 -1.91
C ALA A 33 -4.56 -54.81 -0.79
N CYS A 34 -5.04 -55.09 0.41
CA CYS A 34 -4.79 -54.23 1.58
C CYS A 34 -3.33 -54.25 2.07
N LEU A 35 -2.60 -55.39 1.94
CA LEU A 35 -1.20 -55.48 2.32
C LEU A 35 -0.25 -54.84 1.29
N ALA A 36 -0.66 -54.72 0.02
CA ALA A 36 0.12 -54.01 -0.99
C ALA A 36 -0.09 -52.50 -0.95
N SER A 37 -1.16 -52.00 -0.30
CA SER A 37 -1.45 -50.55 -0.19
C SER A 37 -0.80 -49.88 1.03
N THR A 38 -0.25 -50.64 1.98
CA THR A 38 0.41 -50.08 3.18
C THR A 38 1.91 -49.80 3.00
N ALA A 39 2.50 -50.10 1.85
CA ALA A 39 3.91 -49.92 1.57
C ALA A 39 4.29 -48.64 0.84
N ARG A 40 3.35 -47.66 0.73
CA ARG A 40 3.65 -46.32 0.22
C ARG A 40 2.81 -45.21 0.87
N ALA A 41 2.72 -45.30 2.22
CA ALA A 41 2.64 -44.05 2.96
C ALA A 41 4.01 -43.42 2.81
N GLY A 42 4.13 -42.53 1.82
CA GLY A 42 5.34 -41.78 1.59
C GLY A 42 5.75 -41.17 2.92
N GLU A 43 6.98 -41.39 3.28
CA GLU A 43 7.69 -40.63 4.29
C GLU A 43 7.32 -39.15 3.99
N SER A 44 6.43 -38.58 4.78
CA SER A 44 6.18 -37.14 4.78
C SER A 44 7.54 -36.55 5.06
N ALA A 45 8.21 -36.05 4.03
CA ALA A 45 9.45 -35.34 4.22
C ALA A 45 9.17 -34.31 5.30
N ALA A 46 9.86 -34.41 6.42
CA ALA A 46 9.77 -33.43 7.49
C ALA A 46 9.94 -32.07 6.84
N PRO A 47 9.05 -31.10 7.10
CA PRO A 47 9.11 -29.80 6.45
C PRO A 47 10.54 -29.27 6.60
N ALA A 48 11.15 -28.87 5.48
CA ALA A 48 12.51 -28.37 5.48
C ALA A 48 12.59 -27.24 6.50
N LYS A 49 13.47 -27.38 7.49
CA LYS A 49 13.68 -26.32 8.47
C LYS A 49 14.24 -25.12 7.72
N HIS A 50 13.41 -24.11 7.48
CA HIS A 50 13.90 -22.84 6.96
C HIS A 50 14.79 -22.21 8.02
N PRO A 51 16.04 -21.83 7.69
CA PRO A 51 16.90 -21.16 8.65
C PRO A 51 16.24 -19.85 9.08
N SER A 52 16.33 -19.51 10.37
CA SER A 52 15.90 -18.20 10.86
C SER A 52 16.73 -17.10 10.18
N ARG A 53 16.06 -16.09 9.62
CA ARG A 53 16.70 -14.93 8.98
C ARG A 53 16.85 -13.78 9.96
N ASN A 54 17.98 -13.12 9.96
CA ASN A 54 18.19 -11.87 10.65
C ASN A 54 17.52 -10.72 9.85
N LEU A 55 16.59 -10.00 10.46
CA LEU A 55 15.89 -8.89 9.86
C LEU A 55 16.20 -7.60 10.63
N ALA A 56 16.95 -6.73 9.99
CA ALA A 56 17.31 -5.41 10.53
C ALA A 56 16.34 -4.33 10.05
N ILE A 57 15.81 -3.55 10.98
CA ILE A 57 15.02 -2.36 10.68
C ILE A 57 15.82 -1.14 11.10
N LEU A 58 16.20 -0.30 10.14
CA LEU A 58 16.97 0.92 10.40
C LEU A 58 16.12 1.96 11.13
N LEU A 59 16.65 2.51 12.22
CA LEU A 59 16.05 3.65 12.91
C LEU A 59 16.99 4.85 12.85
N PHE A 60 16.42 6.03 12.80
CA PHE A 60 17.12 7.31 12.82
C PHE A 60 16.23 8.40 13.41
N GLU A 61 16.80 9.51 13.82
CA GLU A 61 16.05 10.64 14.41
C GLU A 61 15.00 11.14 13.40
N GLY A 62 13.73 11.18 13.82
CA GLY A 62 12.61 11.56 12.97
C GLY A 62 12.05 10.41 12.10
N VAL A 63 12.38 9.13 12.38
CA VAL A 63 11.81 7.98 11.67
C VAL A 63 10.28 7.96 11.77
N GLN A 64 9.59 7.62 10.67
CA GLN A 64 8.14 7.49 10.63
C GLN A 64 7.69 6.21 11.32
N ILE A 65 6.76 6.33 12.29
CA ILE A 65 6.38 5.20 13.18
C ILE A 65 5.90 3.98 12.38
N ILE A 66 4.88 4.11 11.56
CA ILE A 66 4.29 2.96 10.86
C ILE A 66 5.25 2.35 9.81
N ASP A 67 6.22 3.13 9.31
CA ASP A 67 7.16 2.65 8.29
C ASP A 67 8.13 1.62 8.86
N TYR A 68 8.38 1.65 10.19
CA TYR A 68 9.20 0.64 10.87
C TYR A 68 8.35 -0.33 11.69
N THR A 69 7.27 0.12 12.34
CA THR A 69 6.42 -0.76 13.16
C THR A 69 5.54 -1.67 12.30
N GLY A 70 5.05 -1.19 11.16
CA GLY A 70 4.28 -2.01 10.22
C GLY A 70 5.05 -3.26 9.78
N PRO A 71 6.23 -3.13 9.18
CA PRO A 71 7.09 -4.28 8.92
C PRO A 71 7.45 -5.09 10.17
N TYR A 72 7.75 -4.44 11.30
CA TYR A 72 8.09 -5.14 12.55
C TYR A 72 6.98 -6.11 12.98
N GLU A 73 5.72 -5.66 12.96
CA GLU A 73 4.56 -6.49 13.28
C GLU A 73 4.36 -7.59 12.24
N VAL A 74 4.41 -7.27 10.94
CA VAL A 74 4.21 -8.25 9.87
C VAL A 74 5.17 -9.43 10.01
N PHE A 75 6.47 -9.17 10.19
CA PHE A 75 7.46 -10.23 10.35
C PHE A 75 7.36 -10.93 11.70
N GLY A 76 6.83 -10.26 12.73
CA GLY A 76 6.53 -10.84 14.03
C GLY A 76 5.34 -11.82 14.02
N HIS A 77 4.41 -11.65 13.07
CA HIS A 77 3.24 -12.50 12.90
C HIS A 77 3.46 -13.71 11.97
N VAL A 78 4.68 -13.99 11.55
CA VAL A 78 4.98 -15.20 10.78
C VAL A 78 5.12 -16.39 11.72
N TYR A 79 4.04 -17.12 11.87
CA TYR A 79 4.01 -18.36 12.66
C TYR A 79 4.19 -19.56 11.72
N ALA A 80 5.23 -20.33 11.96
CA ALA A 80 5.35 -21.66 11.38
C ALA A 80 4.94 -22.66 12.48
N PHE A 81 3.84 -23.39 12.29
CA PHE A 81 3.44 -24.47 13.18
C PHE A 81 4.63 -25.42 13.39
N ASP A 82 5.05 -25.60 14.66
CA ASP A 82 6.17 -26.44 15.07
C ASP A 82 7.59 -26.02 14.60
N GLN A 83 7.79 -24.78 14.15
CA GLN A 83 9.09 -24.27 13.75
C GLN A 83 9.50 -23.04 14.58
N PRO A 84 10.80 -22.79 14.79
CA PRO A 84 11.25 -21.53 15.38
C PRO A 84 10.81 -20.35 14.50
N VAL A 85 10.58 -19.18 15.14
CA VAL A 85 10.22 -17.93 14.46
C VAL A 85 11.16 -17.73 13.27
N PRO A 86 10.64 -17.61 12.03
CA PRO A 86 11.47 -17.59 10.83
C PRO A 86 12.31 -16.31 10.69
N PHE A 87 12.01 -15.27 11.50
CA PHE A 87 12.76 -14.02 11.53
C PHE A 87 13.24 -13.67 12.94
N ASN A 88 14.52 -13.37 13.07
CA ASN A 88 15.09 -12.68 14.23
C ASN A 88 15.05 -11.18 13.92
N THR A 89 13.90 -10.52 14.20
CA THR A 89 13.67 -9.12 13.91
C THR A 89 14.29 -8.23 14.99
N TYR A 90 15.06 -7.24 14.58
CA TYR A 90 15.66 -6.26 15.47
C TYR A 90 15.73 -4.87 14.82
N THR A 91 15.79 -3.85 15.68
CA THR A 91 16.02 -2.47 15.28
C THR A 91 17.48 -2.12 15.40
N VAL A 92 17.99 -1.35 14.44
CA VAL A 92 19.38 -0.92 14.38
C VAL A 92 19.47 0.57 14.08
N ALA A 93 20.38 1.27 14.72
CA ALA A 93 20.66 2.70 14.46
C ALA A 93 22.15 2.99 14.61
N GLU A 94 22.55 4.21 14.29
CA GLU A 94 23.93 4.67 14.50
C GLU A 94 24.40 4.50 15.95
N ARG A 95 23.47 4.65 16.92
CA ARG A 95 23.69 4.49 18.36
C ARG A 95 22.46 3.85 18.99
N THR A 96 22.61 3.29 20.18
CA THR A 96 21.53 2.68 20.96
C THR A 96 20.81 3.69 21.88
N THR A 97 21.16 4.97 21.83
CA THR A 97 20.43 6.04 22.55
C THR A 97 19.02 6.21 21.99
N ALA A 98 18.11 6.69 22.83
CA ALA A 98 16.74 6.95 22.45
C ALA A 98 16.66 7.87 21.22
N ILE A 99 15.77 7.52 20.30
CA ILE A 99 15.46 8.26 19.08
C ILE A 99 14.04 8.81 19.22
N THR A 100 13.84 10.07 18.81
CA THR A 100 12.51 10.66 18.70
C THR A 100 11.96 10.44 17.30
N THR A 101 10.80 9.82 17.19
CA THR A 101 10.14 9.58 15.89
C THR A 101 9.52 10.85 15.33
N ALA A 102 9.09 10.82 14.07
CA ALA A 102 8.44 11.95 13.41
C ALA A 102 7.18 12.47 14.13
N MET A 103 6.53 11.61 14.94
CA MET A 103 5.33 11.95 15.72
C MET A 103 5.64 12.16 17.21
N GLY A 104 6.91 12.25 17.61
CA GLY A 104 7.31 12.54 18.97
C GLY A 104 7.40 11.34 19.94
N MET A 105 7.16 10.12 19.46
CA MET A 105 7.37 8.91 20.27
C MET A 105 8.86 8.66 20.44
N SER A 106 9.28 8.26 21.65
CA SER A 106 10.66 7.84 21.91
C SER A 106 10.81 6.32 21.76
N VAL A 107 11.86 5.89 21.07
CA VAL A 107 12.18 4.47 20.85
C VAL A 107 13.68 4.22 21.03
N ASN A 108 14.02 3.10 21.67
CA ASN A 108 15.41 2.67 21.81
C ASN A 108 15.73 1.61 20.75
N PRO A 109 16.74 1.84 19.88
CA PRO A 109 17.25 0.79 19.01
C PRO A 109 17.82 -0.38 19.82
N ARG A 110 17.64 -1.61 19.30
CA ARG A 110 18.19 -2.80 19.97
C ARG A 110 19.70 -2.90 19.83
N PHE A 111 20.24 -2.51 18.67
CA PHE A 111 21.67 -2.57 18.37
C PHE A 111 22.16 -1.24 17.77
N SER A 112 23.44 -0.97 17.96
CA SER A 112 24.18 -0.06 17.09
C SER A 112 24.52 -0.74 15.77
N ILE A 113 24.83 0.01 14.71
CA ILE A 113 25.23 -0.56 13.42
C ILE A 113 26.55 -1.33 13.50
N GLU A 114 27.40 -1.02 14.49
CA GLU A 114 28.65 -1.74 14.74
C GLU A 114 28.45 -3.10 15.43
N GLU A 115 27.40 -3.24 16.25
CA GLU A 115 27.14 -4.43 17.08
C GLU A 115 26.04 -5.33 16.51
N ALA A 116 25.29 -4.84 15.51
CA ALA A 116 24.17 -5.56 14.94
C ALA A 116 24.63 -6.85 14.25
N PRO A 117 23.90 -7.98 14.42
CA PRO A 117 24.13 -9.18 13.63
C PRO A 117 24.04 -8.87 12.13
N PRO A 118 24.79 -9.57 11.26
CA PRO A 118 24.64 -9.42 9.83
C PRO A 118 23.19 -9.72 9.40
N PRO A 119 22.50 -8.79 8.68
CA PRO A 119 21.13 -8.99 8.28
C PRO A 119 21.01 -9.77 6.97
N ASP A 120 20.00 -10.65 6.91
CA ASP A 120 19.53 -11.30 5.67
C ASP A 120 18.46 -10.45 4.99
N VAL A 121 17.70 -9.67 5.77
CA VAL A 121 16.68 -8.74 5.29
C VAL A 121 16.90 -7.38 5.95
N ILE A 122 16.86 -6.31 5.15
CA ILE A 122 17.01 -4.93 5.64
C ILE A 122 15.75 -4.15 5.29
N ILE A 123 15.16 -3.49 6.29
CA ILE A 123 14.06 -2.54 6.11
C ILE A 123 14.59 -1.13 6.37
N VAL A 124 14.35 -0.23 5.41
CA VAL A 124 14.75 1.18 5.47
C VAL A 124 13.49 2.06 5.47
N PRO A 125 13.01 2.46 6.64
CA PRO A 125 11.82 3.30 6.77
C PRO A 125 12.04 4.72 6.27
N GLY A 126 10.94 5.44 6.09
CA GLY A 126 10.96 6.87 5.84
C GLY A 126 10.77 7.71 7.10
N GLY A 127 10.39 8.97 6.89
CA GLY A 127 10.22 9.98 7.92
C GLY A 127 11.03 11.24 7.60
N ASN A 128 11.61 11.87 8.61
CA ASN A 128 12.56 12.96 8.43
C ASN A 128 13.95 12.38 8.11
N VAL A 129 14.14 11.97 6.87
CA VAL A 129 15.33 11.22 6.42
C VAL A 129 16.62 12.05 6.37
N GLY A 130 16.58 13.36 6.64
CA GLY A 130 17.74 14.25 6.52
C GLY A 130 18.97 13.74 7.29
N ALA A 131 18.80 13.40 8.57
CA ALA A 131 19.89 12.89 9.39
C ALA A 131 20.50 11.59 8.83
N ALA A 132 19.68 10.67 8.32
CA ALA A 132 20.16 9.42 7.72
C ALA A 132 20.89 9.66 6.38
N LEU A 133 20.43 10.62 5.58
CA LEU A 133 21.06 11.00 4.31
C LEU A 133 22.44 11.68 4.51
N GLU A 134 22.64 12.31 5.64
CA GLU A 134 23.87 13.03 5.99
C GLU A 134 24.84 12.18 6.82
N SER A 135 24.44 10.99 7.28
CA SER A 135 25.29 10.09 8.07
C SER A 135 26.10 9.14 7.16
N PRO A 136 27.43 9.33 7.01
CA PRO A 136 28.28 8.38 6.31
C PRO A 136 28.21 6.98 6.92
N LYS A 137 28.13 6.88 8.25
CA LYS A 137 28.06 5.60 8.95
C LYS A 137 26.84 4.79 8.55
N VAL A 138 25.66 5.44 8.46
CA VAL A 138 24.41 4.79 8.02
C VAL A 138 24.51 4.33 6.57
N LEU A 139 25.04 5.19 5.69
CA LEU A 139 25.18 4.88 4.27
C LEU A 139 26.21 3.77 4.00
N ASP A 140 27.34 3.81 4.70
CA ASP A 140 28.39 2.78 4.59
C ASP A 140 27.90 1.42 5.12
N TRP A 141 27.22 1.42 6.29
CA TRP A 141 26.61 0.23 6.83
C TRP A 141 25.59 -0.35 5.86
N LEU A 142 24.66 0.47 5.34
CA LEU A 142 23.63 0.02 4.42
C LEU A 142 24.25 -0.56 3.15
N THR A 143 25.21 0.13 2.55
CA THR A 143 25.93 -0.34 1.36
C THR A 143 26.68 -1.64 1.62
N GLY A 144 27.36 -1.75 2.77
CA GLY A 144 28.08 -2.95 3.19
C GLY A 144 27.16 -4.15 3.43
N ALA A 145 26.13 -3.96 4.25
CA ALA A 145 25.17 -4.99 4.63
C ALA A 145 24.35 -5.45 3.41
N SER A 146 23.97 -4.53 2.52
CA SER A 146 23.19 -4.85 1.32
C SER A 146 23.90 -5.84 0.39
N ARG A 147 25.23 -5.95 0.41
CA ARG A 147 25.96 -6.92 -0.43
C ARG A 147 25.61 -8.37 -0.10
N HIS A 148 25.38 -8.65 1.18
CA HIS A 148 25.13 -10.00 1.70
C HIS A 148 23.64 -10.26 1.98
N ALA A 149 22.85 -9.21 2.19
CA ALA A 149 21.42 -9.33 2.41
C ALA A 149 20.71 -9.96 1.20
N GLU A 150 19.74 -10.81 1.46
CA GLU A 150 18.85 -11.41 0.46
C GLU A 150 17.87 -10.37 -0.10
N ILE A 151 17.34 -9.51 0.79
CA ILE A 151 16.36 -8.46 0.45
C ILE A 151 16.72 -7.17 1.18
N VAL A 152 16.60 -6.05 0.45
CA VAL A 152 16.62 -4.70 1.00
C VAL A 152 15.33 -3.99 0.58
N MET A 153 14.48 -3.64 1.54
CA MET A 153 13.21 -3.00 1.27
C MET A 153 13.16 -1.60 1.89
N SER A 154 12.79 -0.60 1.09
CA SER A 154 12.46 0.73 1.62
C SER A 154 10.96 0.92 1.76
N VAL A 155 10.57 1.71 2.77
CA VAL A 155 9.20 2.17 2.95
C VAL A 155 9.18 3.70 2.82
N CYS A 156 8.16 4.23 2.13
CA CYS A 156 7.94 5.66 2.01
C CYS A 156 9.18 6.37 1.39
N ASN A 157 9.61 7.49 1.97
CA ASN A 157 10.81 8.20 1.55
C ASN A 157 12.14 7.59 2.04
N GLY A 158 12.11 6.39 2.64
CA GLY A 158 13.31 5.57 2.80
C GLY A 158 14.00 5.24 1.46
N ALA A 159 13.24 5.30 0.35
CA ALA A 159 13.79 5.19 -1.00
C ALA A 159 14.89 6.21 -1.31
N PHE A 160 14.87 7.40 -0.69
CA PHE A 160 15.94 8.39 -0.84
C PHE A 160 17.25 7.94 -0.19
N ILE A 161 17.17 7.19 0.91
CA ILE A 161 18.36 6.62 1.56
C ILE A 161 18.96 5.55 0.64
N LEU A 162 18.12 4.69 0.03
CA LEU A 162 18.60 3.71 -0.97
C LEU A 162 19.22 4.40 -2.19
N ALA A 163 18.59 5.46 -2.69
CA ALA A 163 19.12 6.25 -3.81
C ALA A 163 20.49 6.85 -3.46
N LYS A 164 20.63 7.47 -2.28
CA LYS A 164 21.88 8.05 -1.81
C LYS A 164 22.99 7.03 -1.63
N ALA A 165 22.63 5.79 -1.24
CA ALA A 165 23.55 4.66 -1.13
C ALA A 165 23.89 4.02 -2.52
N GLY A 166 23.36 4.54 -3.63
CA GLY A 166 23.58 4.00 -4.98
C GLY A 166 22.86 2.67 -5.26
N LEU A 167 21.87 2.31 -4.45
CA LEU A 167 21.19 1.01 -4.56
C LEU A 167 20.00 1.01 -5.53
N LEU A 168 19.63 2.17 -6.10
CA LEU A 168 18.51 2.29 -7.04
C LEU A 168 18.95 2.47 -8.49
N ASP A 169 20.22 2.66 -8.78
CA ASP A 169 20.71 2.94 -10.15
C ASP A 169 20.33 1.81 -11.11
N GLY A 170 19.72 2.19 -12.23
CA GLY A 170 19.25 1.26 -13.27
C GLY A 170 17.98 0.49 -12.93
N LEU A 171 17.42 0.67 -11.76
CA LEU A 171 16.23 -0.04 -11.29
C LEU A 171 14.96 0.78 -11.50
N GLU A 172 13.81 0.13 -11.30
CA GLU A 172 12.52 0.79 -11.09
C GLU A 172 12.29 0.99 -9.59
N ALA A 173 11.67 2.10 -9.21
CA ALA A 173 11.40 2.38 -7.80
C ALA A 173 10.10 3.16 -7.62
N THR A 174 9.53 3.05 -6.43
CA THR A 174 8.44 3.90 -5.96
C THR A 174 8.79 4.54 -4.62
N THR A 175 8.02 5.52 -4.23
CA THR A 175 8.07 6.19 -2.92
C THR A 175 6.69 6.72 -2.58
N THR A 176 6.52 7.40 -1.44
CA THR A 176 5.25 8.05 -1.12
C THR A 176 4.81 8.99 -2.24
N ALA A 177 3.53 8.96 -2.57
CA ALA A 177 2.94 9.63 -3.73
C ALA A 177 3.33 11.11 -3.88
N PHE A 178 3.53 11.82 -2.77
CA PHE A 178 3.86 13.24 -2.77
C PHE A 178 5.35 13.56 -2.99
N LEU A 179 6.22 12.56 -3.08
CA LEU A 179 7.66 12.73 -3.21
C LEU A 179 8.25 12.08 -4.48
N THR A 180 7.41 11.57 -5.36
CA THR A 180 7.86 10.89 -6.60
C THR A 180 8.72 11.76 -7.47
N GLU A 181 8.34 13.02 -7.72
CA GLU A 181 9.12 13.96 -8.53
C GLU A 181 10.46 14.33 -7.86
N ARG A 182 10.44 14.46 -6.53
CA ARG A 182 11.68 14.71 -5.79
C ARG A 182 12.63 13.51 -5.84
N LEU A 183 12.08 12.27 -5.79
CA LEU A 183 12.90 11.07 -5.93
C LEU A 183 13.46 10.97 -7.36
N ARG A 184 12.66 11.30 -8.40
CA ARG A 184 13.13 11.34 -9.79
C ARG A 184 14.31 12.31 -9.96
N ALA A 185 14.25 13.48 -9.34
CA ALA A 185 15.35 14.44 -9.36
C ALA A 185 16.58 13.96 -8.58
N ALA A 186 16.39 13.26 -7.46
CA ALA A 186 17.47 12.75 -6.61
C ALA A 186 18.13 11.48 -7.15
N ALA A 187 17.41 10.70 -7.97
CA ALA A 187 17.86 9.42 -8.55
C ALA A 187 17.64 9.41 -10.08
N PRO A 188 18.41 10.18 -10.86
CA PRO A 188 18.16 10.37 -12.29
C PRO A 188 18.37 9.09 -13.14
N HIS A 189 19.04 8.08 -12.59
CA HIS A 189 19.24 6.79 -13.24
C HIS A 189 18.21 5.73 -12.83
N THR A 190 17.15 6.13 -12.11
CA THR A 190 16.09 5.26 -11.59
C THR A 190 14.77 5.58 -12.28
N ARG A 191 14.03 4.56 -12.74
CA ARG A 191 12.69 4.74 -13.30
C ARG A 191 11.68 4.81 -12.15
N ILE A 192 11.03 5.95 -11.94
CA ILE A 192 10.06 6.14 -10.85
C ILE A 192 8.66 5.80 -11.32
N ASN A 193 8.01 4.86 -10.62
CA ASN A 193 6.62 4.45 -10.82
C ASN A 193 5.74 4.93 -9.66
N PRO A 194 4.96 5.98 -9.83
CA PRO A 194 4.11 6.54 -8.77
C PRO A 194 2.81 5.74 -8.55
N GLY A 195 2.42 4.92 -9.52
CA GLY A 195 1.11 4.27 -9.59
C GLY A 195 1.00 2.92 -8.89
N VAL A 196 2.01 2.51 -8.10
CA VAL A 196 2.06 1.19 -7.47
C VAL A 196 2.30 1.27 -5.97
N ARG A 197 1.87 0.26 -5.23
CA ARG A 197 2.15 0.16 -3.80
C ARG A 197 3.60 -0.25 -3.52
N PHE A 198 4.18 -1.08 -4.35
CA PHE A 198 5.59 -1.45 -4.28
C PHE A 198 6.14 -1.82 -5.66
N VAL A 199 7.46 -1.76 -5.78
CA VAL A 199 8.23 -2.25 -6.93
C VAL A 199 9.23 -3.28 -6.42
N ASP A 200 9.28 -4.44 -7.07
CA ASP A 200 10.19 -5.53 -6.74
C ASP A 200 11.19 -5.76 -7.89
N ASN A 201 12.47 -5.48 -7.63
CA ASN A 201 13.56 -5.77 -8.56
C ASN A 201 14.37 -7.02 -8.14
N GLY A 202 13.76 -7.96 -7.43
CA GLY A 202 14.44 -9.11 -6.86
C GLY A 202 15.04 -8.79 -5.49
N LYS A 203 16.26 -8.29 -5.44
CA LYS A 203 16.93 -7.93 -4.17
C LYS A 203 16.44 -6.63 -3.56
N ILE A 204 16.23 -5.63 -4.40
CA ILE A 204 15.80 -4.29 -3.97
C ILE A 204 14.30 -4.15 -4.17
N ILE A 205 13.59 -3.89 -3.09
CA ILE A 205 12.16 -3.62 -3.08
C ILE A 205 11.96 -2.19 -2.57
N THR A 206 11.13 -1.41 -3.25
CA THR A 206 10.72 -0.10 -2.75
C THR A 206 9.21 -0.07 -2.58
N THR A 207 8.72 0.49 -1.48
CA THR A 207 7.27 0.62 -1.26
C THR A 207 6.86 2.09 -1.20
N ALA A 208 5.61 2.36 -1.53
CA ALA A 208 4.99 3.65 -1.30
C ALA A 208 4.89 3.94 0.21
N GLY A 209 4.15 4.96 0.62
CA GLY A 209 4.13 5.40 2.01
C GLY A 209 3.26 4.56 2.94
N LEU A 210 3.63 4.58 4.21
CA LEU A 210 2.83 4.11 5.35
C LEU A 210 2.37 2.64 5.20
N SER A 211 1.06 2.40 5.01
CA SER A 211 0.48 1.06 4.90
C SER A 211 1.05 0.21 3.75
N SER A 212 1.64 0.83 2.73
CA SER A 212 2.32 0.09 1.66
C SER A 212 3.54 -0.69 2.16
N GLY A 213 4.13 -0.29 3.29
CA GLY A 213 5.18 -1.06 3.97
C GLY A 213 4.67 -2.40 4.51
N ILE A 214 3.40 -2.46 4.93
CA ILE A 214 2.74 -3.72 5.34
C ILE A 214 2.60 -4.65 4.13
N ASP A 215 2.08 -4.14 3.00
CA ASP A 215 1.94 -4.95 1.78
C ASP A 215 3.28 -5.43 1.24
N GLY A 216 4.30 -4.57 1.24
CA GLY A 216 5.65 -4.95 0.85
C GLY A 216 6.25 -6.02 1.76
N SER A 217 6.00 -5.95 3.06
CA SER A 217 6.46 -6.95 4.02
C SER A 217 5.75 -8.30 3.82
N LEU A 218 4.44 -8.29 3.59
CA LEU A 218 3.68 -9.50 3.25
C LEU A 218 4.15 -10.09 1.91
N HIS A 219 4.47 -9.26 0.93
CA HIS A 219 5.09 -9.70 -0.32
C HIS A 219 6.47 -10.35 -0.11
N VAL A 220 7.29 -9.80 0.79
CA VAL A 220 8.57 -10.43 1.17
C VAL A 220 8.34 -11.80 1.80
N ILE A 221 7.35 -11.94 2.69
CA ILE A 221 7.00 -13.23 3.27
C ILE A 221 6.51 -14.21 2.19
N GLU A 222 5.66 -13.76 1.27
CA GLU A 222 5.20 -14.57 0.14
C GLU A 222 6.37 -15.12 -0.69
N ARG A 223 7.36 -14.29 -0.98
CA ARG A 223 8.56 -14.69 -1.74
C ARG A 223 9.43 -15.69 -0.99
N LEU A 224 9.58 -15.54 0.32
CA LEU A 224 10.50 -16.34 1.13
C LEU A 224 9.87 -17.64 1.66
N TYR A 225 8.56 -17.62 1.92
CA TYR A 225 7.84 -18.69 2.62
C TYR A 225 6.54 -19.13 1.94
N GLY A 226 6.21 -18.51 0.79
CA GLY A 226 5.03 -18.82 0.01
C GLY A 226 3.78 -18.07 0.44
N ARG A 227 2.80 -18.05 -0.48
CA ARG A 227 1.54 -17.31 -0.39
C ARG A 227 0.76 -17.59 0.88
N GLY A 228 0.57 -18.88 1.22
CA GLY A 228 -0.21 -19.27 2.41
C GLY A 228 0.36 -18.73 3.72
N THR A 229 1.70 -18.62 3.83
CA THR A 229 2.35 -18.03 5.00
C THR A 229 2.07 -16.54 5.11
N ALA A 230 2.12 -15.82 3.99
CA ALA A 230 1.80 -14.38 3.96
C ALA A 230 0.31 -14.12 4.29
N GLU A 231 -0.61 -14.93 3.76
CA GLU A 231 -2.04 -14.86 4.07
C GLU A 231 -2.32 -15.16 5.55
N ALA A 232 -1.65 -16.15 6.13
CA ALA A 232 -1.79 -16.47 7.55
C ALA A 232 -1.27 -15.32 8.44
N ALA A 233 -0.15 -14.69 8.08
CA ALA A 233 0.36 -13.51 8.78
C ALA A 233 -0.63 -12.33 8.69
N ALA A 234 -1.15 -12.04 7.50
CA ALA A 234 -2.14 -10.98 7.30
C ALA A 234 -3.42 -11.24 8.11
N LEU A 235 -3.93 -12.48 8.09
CA LEU A 235 -5.12 -12.88 8.84
C LEU A 235 -4.92 -12.72 10.36
N SER A 236 -3.75 -13.10 10.89
CA SER A 236 -3.45 -12.98 12.31
C SER A 236 -3.37 -11.51 12.79
N MET A 237 -3.10 -10.58 11.86
CA MET A 237 -3.11 -9.13 12.08
C MET A 237 -4.47 -8.49 11.82
N GLU A 238 -5.50 -9.26 11.47
CA GLU A 238 -6.80 -8.75 11.00
C GLU A 238 -6.64 -7.78 9.80
N TYR A 239 -5.59 -7.96 9.00
CA TYR A 239 -5.28 -7.13 7.85
C TYR A 239 -5.85 -7.75 6.57
N ASN A 240 -6.76 -7.03 5.90
CA ASN A 240 -7.33 -7.46 4.62
C ASN A 240 -6.32 -7.26 3.48
N TRP A 241 -5.43 -8.24 3.31
CA TRP A 241 -4.40 -8.20 2.29
C TRP A 241 -4.96 -8.64 0.93
N ASP A 242 -4.87 -7.76 -0.04
CA ASP A 242 -5.17 -8.07 -1.45
C ASP A 242 -3.91 -7.79 -2.30
N PRO A 243 -3.09 -8.82 -2.58
CA PRO A 243 -1.89 -8.64 -3.40
C PRO A 243 -2.17 -8.38 -4.88
N SER A 244 -3.42 -8.59 -5.33
CA SER A 244 -3.87 -8.20 -6.67
C SER A 244 -4.36 -6.76 -6.76
N SER A 245 -4.44 -6.06 -5.61
CA SER A 245 -4.95 -4.70 -5.55
C SER A 245 -4.11 -3.74 -6.39
N THR A 246 -4.77 -3.04 -7.28
CA THR A 246 -4.20 -1.92 -8.05
C THR A 246 -4.31 -0.60 -7.31
N TYR A 247 -4.90 -0.58 -6.11
CA TYR A 247 -5.02 0.63 -5.31
C TYR A 247 -3.63 1.13 -4.88
N ALA A 248 -3.25 2.29 -5.40
CA ALA A 248 -2.06 3.02 -4.96
C ALA A 248 -2.40 4.50 -4.83
N ARG A 249 -1.93 5.13 -3.74
CA ARG A 249 -2.23 6.55 -3.48
C ARG A 249 -1.79 7.47 -4.63
N GLY A 250 -0.68 7.15 -5.28
CA GLY A 250 -0.15 7.88 -6.42
C GLY A 250 -0.90 7.68 -7.74
N ALA A 251 -1.77 6.66 -7.80
CA ALA A 251 -2.59 6.39 -8.98
C ALA A 251 -3.94 7.12 -8.96
N LEU A 252 -4.40 7.58 -7.77
CA LEU A 252 -5.72 8.19 -7.62
C LEU A 252 -5.84 9.49 -8.42
N ALA A 253 -7.02 9.73 -8.96
CA ALA A 253 -7.32 10.88 -9.84
C ALA A 253 -7.16 12.25 -9.15
N ASP A 254 -7.16 12.30 -7.80
CA ASP A 254 -6.91 13.55 -7.08
C ASP A 254 -5.50 14.13 -7.31
N LYS A 255 -4.56 13.33 -7.85
CA LYS A 255 -3.26 13.84 -8.32
C LYS A 255 -3.38 14.97 -9.33
N TYR A 256 -4.51 15.04 -10.03
CA TYR A 256 -4.81 16.06 -11.02
C TYR A 256 -5.45 17.32 -10.42
N LEU A 257 -5.90 17.28 -9.16
CA LEU A 257 -6.48 18.43 -8.48
C LEU A 257 -5.40 19.28 -7.77
N PRO A 258 -5.61 20.59 -7.62
CA PRO A 258 -4.79 21.42 -6.76
C PRO A 258 -4.79 20.90 -5.32
N ASN A 259 -3.63 20.89 -4.67
CA ASN A 259 -3.51 20.44 -3.27
C ASN A 259 -3.84 21.53 -2.25
N GLN A 260 -3.75 22.78 -2.65
CA GLN A 260 -4.03 23.95 -1.83
C GLN A 260 -4.82 24.96 -2.64
N PHE A 261 -5.77 25.59 -1.97
CA PHE A 261 -6.55 26.69 -2.49
C PHE A 261 -6.26 27.88 -1.56
N ASN A 262 -5.79 28.98 -2.11
CA ASN A 262 -5.36 30.16 -1.34
C ASN A 262 -6.58 31.00 -0.94
N ILE A 263 -7.54 30.39 -0.24
CA ILE A 263 -8.85 30.95 0.09
C ILE A 263 -8.87 31.76 1.41
N GLU A 264 -7.76 31.78 2.16
CA GLU A 264 -7.67 32.48 3.46
C GLU A 264 -7.99 33.98 3.34
N SER A 265 -7.81 34.56 2.16
CA SER A 265 -8.15 35.96 1.87
C SER A 265 -9.65 36.22 1.69
N VAL A 266 -10.43 35.18 1.33
CA VAL A 266 -11.86 35.30 1.04
C VAL A 266 -12.75 34.51 2.00
N ALA A 267 -12.18 33.67 2.85
CA ALA A 267 -12.93 32.79 3.73
C ALA A 267 -12.42 32.81 5.16
N SER A 268 -13.35 32.79 6.10
CA SER A 268 -13.08 32.71 7.55
C SER A 268 -13.18 31.30 8.12
N GLY A 269 -13.78 30.36 7.40
CA GLY A 269 -13.93 28.97 7.80
C GLY A 269 -13.91 28.05 6.59
N TRP A 270 -13.22 26.91 6.74
CA TRP A 270 -13.07 25.92 5.70
C TRP A 270 -13.15 24.53 6.36
N VAL A 271 -14.24 23.81 6.09
CA VAL A 271 -14.49 22.50 6.69
C VAL A 271 -14.65 21.46 5.60
N PRO A 272 -13.80 20.41 5.56
CA PRO A 272 -13.98 19.30 4.64
C PRO A 272 -15.32 18.59 4.89
N VAL A 273 -16.07 18.35 3.82
CA VAL A 273 -17.35 17.60 3.86
C VAL A 273 -17.14 16.22 3.26
N LYS A 274 -16.42 16.15 2.12
CA LYS A 274 -16.27 14.92 1.36
C LYS A 274 -14.95 14.91 0.59
N ARG A 275 -14.30 13.75 0.58
CA ARG A 275 -13.15 13.45 -0.27
C ARG A 275 -13.25 12.01 -0.70
N GLU A 276 -13.61 11.78 -1.95
CA GLU A 276 -13.79 10.43 -2.47
C GLU A 276 -13.49 10.34 -3.96
N GLY A 277 -13.20 9.14 -4.42
CA GLY A 277 -12.97 8.82 -5.82
C GLY A 277 -12.11 7.58 -5.98
N GLY A 278 -11.63 7.39 -7.20
CA GLY A 278 -10.86 6.24 -7.64
C GLY A 278 -9.72 6.64 -8.58
N LEU A 279 -9.44 5.77 -9.52
CA LEU A 279 -8.40 5.95 -10.53
C LEU A 279 -8.86 6.88 -11.65
N ASP A 280 -10.15 6.87 -11.95
CA ASP A 280 -10.82 7.50 -13.09
C ASP A 280 -11.62 8.76 -12.74
N HIS A 281 -11.84 9.01 -11.46
CA HIS A 281 -12.55 10.18 -10.98
C HIS A 281 -12.13 10.54 -9.56
N TRP A 282 -12.31 11.81 -9.18
CA TRP A 282 -12.14 12.28 -7.81
C TRP A 282 -12.98 13.51 -7.54
N GLN A 283 -13.50 13.65 -6.31
CA GLN A 283 -14.26 14.79 -5.85
C GLN A 283 -13.85 15.22 -4.45
N ASN A 284 -13.63 16.50 -4.28
CA ASN A 284 -13.49 17.16 -2.98
C ASN A 284 -14.64 18.13 -2.75
N GLN A 285 -15.21 18.15 -1.55
CA GLN A 285 -16.24 19.10 -1.13
C GLN A 285 -15.87 19.71 0.22
N TRP A 286 -16.15 20.99 0.33
CA TRP A 286 -15.97 21.76 1.57
C TRP A 286 -17.14 22.70 1.80
N THR A 287 -17.50 22.93 3.06
CA THR A 287 -18.26 24.12 3.42
C THR A 287 -17.30 25.26 3.72
N LEU A 288 -17.69 26.45 3.33
CA LEU A 288 -16.91 27.65 3.38
C LEU A 288 -17.76 28.78 3.92
N THR A 289 -17.30 29.50 4.95
CA THR A 289 -17.91 30.74 5.44
C THR A 289 -17.14 31.93 4.87
N SER A 290 -17.82 32.80 4.11
CA SER A 290 -17.21 33.92 3.43
C SER A 290 -18.19 35.10 3.31
N GLY A 291 -17.76 36.30 3.68
CA GLY A 291 -18.47 37.53 3.41
C GLY A 291 -18.32 38.00 1.96
N ALA A 292 -17.52 37.30 1.14
CA ALA A 292 -17.34 37.65 -0.26
C ALA A 292 -18.46 37.04 -1.13
N PRO A 293 -18.79 37.65 -2.28
CA PRO A 293 -19.70 37.06 -3.25
C PRO A 293 -19.23 35.71 -3.78
N ALA A 294 -20.15 34.84 -4.18
CA ALA A 294 -19.82 33.52 -4.76
C ALA A 294 -18.87 33.61 -5.95
N ALA A 295 -18.90 34.69 -6.71
CA ALA A 295 -18.01 34.91 -7.84
C ALA A 295 -16.54 35.05 -7.40
N ASP A 296 -16.29 35.78 -6.33
CA ASP A 296 -14.94 36.01 -5.80
C ASP A 296 -14.38 34.71 -5.20
N VAL A 297 -15.24 33.93 -4.52
CA VAL A 297 -14.88 32.60 -4.04
C VAL A 297 -14.52 31.67 -5.20
N MET A 298 -15.33 31.71 -6.29
CA MET A 298 -15.06 30.90 -7.50
C MET A 298 -13.72 31.29 -8.14
N GLU A 299 -13.44 32.56 -8.30
CA GLU A 299 -12.19 33.06 -8.87
C GLU A 299 -10.99 32.58 -8.09
N HIS A 300 -11.00 32.64 -6.74
CA HIS A 300 -9.91 32.15 -5.89
C HIS A 300 -9.70 30.64 -5.97
N VAL A 301 -10.80 29.88 -6.10
CA VAL A 301 -10.69 28.42 -6.30
C VAL A 301 -10.11 28.11 -7.67
N GLU A 302 -10.53 28.85 -8.71
CA GLU A 302 -10.05 28.69 -10.09
C GLU A 302 -8.57 29.09 -10.26
N GLU A 303 -8.11 30.11 -9.55
CA GLU A 303 -6.70 30.52 -9.54
C GLU A 303 -5.77 29.36 -9.14
N ALA A 304 -6.20 28.47 -8.24
CA ALA A 304 -5.42 27.33 -7.85
C ALA A 304 -5.17 26.34 -9.01
N PHE A 305 -6.01 26.30 -10.03
CA PHE A 305 -5.78 25.53 -11.24
C PHE A 305 -4.77 26.17 -12.18
N ALA A 306 -4.71 27.50 -12.21
CA ALA A 306 -3.78 28.26 -13.05
C ALA A 306 -2.35 28.29 -12.45
N HIS A 307 -2.23 28.30 -11.11
CA HIS A 307 -0.96 28.50 -10.41
C HIS A 307 -0.41 27.19 -9.81
N ARG A 308 -0.62 26.08 -10.46
CA ARG A 308 -0.24 24.74 -10.00
C ARG A 308 1.27 24.51 -9.84
N ASP A 309 2.08 25.38 -10.39
CA ASP A 309 3.55 25.29 -10.38
C ASP A 309 4.19 25.44 -8.98
N TYR A 310 3.43 25.86 -7.97
CA TYR A 310 3.93 26.02 -6.61
C TYR A 310 4.22 24.70 -5.88
N PHE A 311 3.74 23.57 -6.40
CA PHE A 311 4.00 22.25 -5.78
C PHE A 311 4.50 21.26 -6.83
N PRO A 312 5.75 20.79 -6.73
CA PRO A 312 6.33 19.81 -7.65
C PRO A 312 5.76 18.39 -7.49
N ARG A 313 4.50 18.27 -7.10
CA ARG A 313 3.83 17.02 -6.71
C ARG A 313 2.85 16.50 -7.76
N ALA A 314 2.50 17.31 -8.71
CA ALA A 314 1.49 16.99 -9.69
C ALA A 314 2.08 16.86 -11.09
N PRO A 315 1.54 15.99 -11.93
CA PRO A 315 1.89 15.94 -13.34
C PRO A 315 1.79 17.35 -13.95
N ARG A 316 2.67 17.71 -14.86
CA ARG A 316 2.58 18.97 -15.60
C ARG A 316 1.41 18.86 -16.55
N ILE A 317 0.24 19.33 -16.14
CA ILE A 317 -0.97 19.39 -16.95
C ILE A 317 -1.40 20.84 -17.10
N SER A 318 -1.94 21.19 -18.27
CA SER A 318 -2.48 22.48 -18.57
C SER A 318 -4.00 22.42 -18.60
N TRP A 319 -4.64 22.98 -17.58
CA TRP A 319 -6.08 23.09 -17.50
C TRP A 319 -6.59 24.16 -18.46
N GLN A 320 -7.61 23.82 -19.24
CA GLN A 320 -8.31 24.77 -20.13
C GLN A 320 -9.76 24.88 -19.67
N ARG A 321 -10.19 26.10 -19.39
CA ARG A 321 -11.59 26.38 -19.09
C ARG A 321 -12.40 26.26 -20.38
N VAL A 322 -13.43 25.40 -20.37
CA VAL A 322 -14.25 25.08 -21.54
C VAL A 322 -15.70 25.57 -21.42
N GLY A 323 -16.12 25.96 -20.23
CA GLY A 323 -17.49 26.45 -20.03
C GLY A 323 -17.73 27.05 -18.65
N GLU A 324 -18.84 27.79 -18.56
CA GLU A 324 -19.36 28.32 -17.30
C GLU A 324 -20.88 28.28 -17.33
N THR A 325 -21.51 27.96 -16.22
CA THR A 325 -22.95 28.07 -15.99
C THR A 325 -23.22 28.83 -14.71
N ARG A 326 -24.26 29.68 -14.72
CA ARG A 326 -24.69 30.47 -13.56
C ARG A 326 -26.17 30.26 -13.33
N SER A 327 -26.54 29.95 -12.10
CA SER A 327 -27.91 29.97 -11.61
C SER A 327 -28.02 30.92 -10.43
N SER A 328 -29.24 31.08 -9.88
CA SER A 328 -29.46 31.92 -8.69
C SER A 328 -28.61 31.51 -7.49
N ASP A 329 -28.36 30.20 -7.35
CA ASP A 329 -27.77 29.59 -6.12
C ASP A 329 -26.41 28.91 -6.35
N GLU A 330 -26.00 28.73 -7.63
CA GLU A 330 -24.78 28.00 -7.95
C GLU A 330 -24.05 28.61 -9.15
N LEU A 331 -22.75 28.79 -8.99
CA LEU A 331 -21.80 29.03 -10.07
C LEU A 331 -21.07 27.73 -10.35
N ARG A 332 -20.88 27.40 -11.62
CA ARG A 332 -20.13 26.19 -12.02
C ARG A 332 -19.26 26.52 -13.22
N SER A 333 -18.00 26.08 -13.18
CA SER A 333 -17.10 26.06 -14.33
C SER A 333 -16.70 24.65 -14.73
N ALA A 334 -16.46 24.47 -16.02
CA ALA A 334 -15.99 23.24 -16.63
C ALA A 334 -14.60 23.44 -17.22
N TRP A 335 -13.75 22.47 -17.00
CA TRP A 335 -12.35 22.49 -17.37
C TRP A 335 -11.97 21.20 -18.10
N ARG A 336 -10.96 21.27 -18.94
CA ARG A 336 -10.43 20.09 -19.65
C ARG A 336 -8.91 20.11 -19.68
N PHE A 337 -8.29 18.93 -19.64
CA PHE A 337 -6.86 18.72 -19.87
C PHE A 337 -6.60 17.33 -20.45
N SER A 338 -5.39 17.12 -20.95
CA SER A 338 -4.88 15.77 -21.23
C SER A 338 -3.77 15.43 -20.24
N ASP A 339 -3.76 14.20 -19.77
CA ASP A 339 -2.69 13.71 -18.90
C ASP A 339 -1.39 13.42 -19.68
N GLU A 340 -0.37 12.94 -18.98
CA GLU A 340 0.94 12.63 -19.56
C GLU A 340 0.87 11.53 -20.64
N ALA A 341 -0.14 10.65 -20.59
CA ALA A 341 -0.39 9.62 -21.60
C ALA A 341 -1.26 10.10 -22.75
N GLY A 342 -1.76 11.34 -22.68
CA GLY A 342 -2.65 11.95 -23.69
C GLY A 342 -4.12 11.60 -23.47
N ALA A 343 -4.49 10.94 -22.37
CA ALA A 343 -5.89 10.67 -22.05
C ALA A 343 -6.62 11.97 -21.67
N PRO A 344 -7.84 12.20 -22.18
CA PRO A 344 -8.59 13.41 -21.89
C PRO A 344 -9.28 13.30 -20.52
N TRP A 345 -9.29 14.43 -19.81
CA TRP A 345 -9.91 14.56 -18.49
C TRP A 345 -10.80 15.80 -18.45
N ASP A 346 -11.96 15.66 -17.83
CA ASP A 346 -12.88 16.74 -17.54
C ASP A 346 -12.79 17.13 -16.06
N GLY A 347 -12.68 18.42 -15.79
CA GLY A 347 -12.67 19.01 -14.46
C GLY A 347 -13.91 19.87 -14.23
N SER A 348 -14.30 20.02 -12.99
CA SER A 348 -15.40 20.91 -12.59
C SER A 348 -15.09 21.61 -11.27
N VAL A 349 -15.50 22.88 -11.20
CA VAL A 349 -15.56 23.64 -9.96
C VAL A 349 -16.98 24.13 -9.79
N SER A 350 -17.57 24.01 -8.61
CA SER A 350 -18.83 24.67 -8.30
C SER A 350 -18.79 25.33 -6.93
N VAL A 351 -19.45 26.49 -6.85
CA VAL A 351 -19.68 27.24 -5.61
C VAL A 351 -21.18 27.43 -5.47
N LYS A 352 -21.76 26.73 -4.50
CA LYS A 352 -23.19 26.74 -4.26
C LYS A 352 -23.50 27.33 -2.88
N ARG A 353 -24.42 28.29 -2.83
CA ARG A 353 -24.91 28.81 -1.54
C ARG A 353 -25.71 27.75 -0.82
N VAL A 354 -25.45 27.53 0.49
CA VAL A 354 -26.10 26.51 1.31
C VAL A 354 -26.58 27.11 2.62
N GLY A 355 -27.84 26.85 2.96
CA GLY A 355 -28.47 27.30 4.19
C GLY A 355 -29.03 28.71 4.17
N GLY A 356 -29.74 29.09 5.23
CA GLY A 356 -30.37 30.41 5.39
C GLY A 356 -29.42 31.52 5.84
N ALA A 357 -28.12 31.25 5.96
CA ALA A 357 -27.10 32.25 6.24
C ALA A 357 -26.46 32.70 4.91
N ASP A 358 -26.41 34.00 4.68
CA ASP A 358 -25.98 34.57 3.41
C ASP A 358 -24.51 34.33 3.05
N ASP A 359 -23.71 33.78 4.00
CA ASP A 359 -22.26 33.69 3.92
C ASP A 359 -21.71 32.28 3.90
N THR A 360 -22.56 31.26 3.65
CA THR A 360 -22.10 29.85 3.62
C THR A 360 -22.24 29.25 2.24
N TYR A 361 -21.13 28.69 1.75
CA TYR A 361 -21.03 28.05 0.44
C TYR A 361 -20.60 26.60 0.58
N LEU A 362 -21.15 25.73 -0.29
CA LEU A 362 -20.58 24.42 -0.59
C LEU A 362 -19.71 24.55 -1.84
N VAL A 363 -18.42 24.37 -1.68
CA VAL A 363 -17.46 24.34 -2.77
C VAL A 363 -17.19 22.90 -3.14
N THR A 364 -17.35 22.56 -4.41
CA THR A 364 -17.05 21.24 -4.98
C THR A 364 -16.02 21.37 -6.09
N VAL A 365 -14.99 20.55 -6.03
CA VAL A 365 -13.97 20.44 -7.06
C VAL A 365 -13.86 18.98 -7.47
N GLY A 366 -14.01 18.69 -8.73
CA GLY A 366 -14.00 17.33 -9.25
C GLY A 366 -13.18 17.17 -10.52
N VAL A 367 -12.76 15.94 -10.78
CA VAL A 367 -12.09 15.51 -12.00
C VAL A 367 -12.59 14.12 -12.39
N THR A 368 -12.78 13.89 -13.69
CA THR A 368 -13.22 12.59 -14.23
C THR A 368 -12.52 12.36 -15.55
N GLU A 369 -12.04 11.13 -15.77
CA GLU A 369 -11.53 10.73 -17.06
C GLU A 369 -12.65 10.78 -18.09
N ALA A 370 -12.43 11.52 -19.17
CA ALA A 370 -13.43 11.67 -20.22
C ALA A 370 -13.52 10.35 -21.00
N SER A 371 -14.73 9.81 -21.11
CA SER A 371 -14.98 8.65 -21.98
C SER A 371 -14.47 8.97 -23.38
N ALA A 372 -13.64 8.11 -23.95
CA ALA A 372 -13.26 8.22 -25.34
C ALA A 372 -14.57 8.28 -26.15
N SER A 373 -14.84 9.43 -26.76
CA SER A 373 -15.97 9.56 -27.67
C SER A 373 -15.79 8.54 -28.79
N GLN A 374 -16.70 7.54 -28.83
CA GLN A 374 -16.80 6.56 -29.91
C GLN A 374 -17.11 7.26 -31.23
#